data_b5f45c286b96ecbd9bbe49631161df87
#
_entry.id   b5f45c286b96ecbd9bbe49631161df87
#
_cell.length_a   1.000
_cell.length_b   1.000
_cell.length_c   1.000
_cell.angle_alpha   90.00
_cell.angle_beta   90.00
_cell.angle_gamma   90.00
#
_symmetry.space_group_name_H-M   'P 1'
#
loop_
_entity.id
_entity.type
_entity.pdbx_description
1 polymer ?
#
loop_
_entity_poly.entity_id
_entity_poly.type
_entity_poly.pdbx_seq_one_letter_code
_entity_poly.pdbx_strand_id
1 'polypeptide(L)'
;MSQKFYSLQMISEGKSLFISKDDMDVLTDNPEDALRFFSENHVEVWKKCNPTFTDATMVEMLLDDDGTVIEITRVKEKIILAFQDNHKDLLKSKKYDDYEDEKFCEGYESAMTYVLSLLGIDSDKIFIS
;
A
#
# COMPACT_ATOMS: atom_id res chain seq x y z
N MET A 1 -11.94 -15.25 7.20
CA MET A 1 -11.68 -13.82 7.45
C MET A 1 -10.24 -13.46 7.17
N SER A 2 -10.02 -12.33 6.50
CA SER A 2 -8.68 -11.82 6.25
C SER A 2 -8.03 -11.31 7.52
N GLN A 3 -6.73 -11.50 7.66
CA GLN A 3 -5.96 -11.04 8.80
C GLN A 3 -4.89 -10.05 8.35
N LYS A 4 -4.86 -8.88 8.98
CA LYS A 4 -3.84 -7.87 8.73
C LYS A 4 -2.62 -8.13 9.60
N PHE A 5 -1.43 -8.00 9.00
CA PHE A 5 -0.18 -8.04 9.72
C PHE A 5 0.82 -7.07 9.09
N TYR A 6 1.98 -6.94 9.69
CA TYR A 6 3.05 -6.07 9.19
C TYR A 6 4.29 -6.90 8.89
N SER A 7 5.06 -6.45 7.90
CA SER A 7 6.36 -7.02 7.57
C SER A 7 7.36 -5.89 7.37
N LEU A 8 8.64 -6.22 7.31
CA LEU A 8 9.70 -5.25 7.08
C LEU A 8 10.37 -5.51 5.74
N GLN A 9 10.58 -4.44 4.97
CA GLN A 9 11.28 -4.48 3.69
C GLN A 9 12.60 -3.74 3.78
N MET A 10 13.60 -4.26 3.06
CA MET A 10 14.88 -3.60 2.84
C MET A 10 15.18 -3.55 1.36
N ILE A 11 15.95 -2.55 0.94
CA ILE A 11 16.38 -2.45 -0.46
C ILE A 11 17.75 -3.12 -0.56
N SER A 12 17.84 -4.12 -1.45
CA SER A 12 19.09 -4.81 -1.75
C SER A 12 19.26 -4.89 -3.26
N GLU A 13 20.38 -4.39 -3.77
CA GLU A 13 20.70 -4.37 -5.21
C GLU A 13 19.58 -3.76 -6.06
N GLY A 14 18.92 -2.72 -5.55
CA GLY A 14 17.82 -2.04 -6.25
C GLY A 14 16.48 -2.73 -6.15
N LYS A 15 16.37 -3.82 -5.40
CA LYS A 15 15.11 -4.56 -5.19
C LYS A 15 14.64 -4.42 -3.76
N SER A 16 13.31 -4.31 -3.58
CA SER A 16 12.69 -4.35 -2.26
C SER A 16 12.46 -5.81 -1.87
N LEU A 17 13.09 -6.24 -0.78
CA LEU A 17 13.01 -7.61 -0.28
C LEU A 17 12.54 -7.61 1.17
N PHE A 18 11.83 -8.66 1.58
CA PHE A 18 11.36 -8.81 2.96
C PHE A 18 12.42 -9.51 3.82
N ILE A 19 12.44 -9.15 5.12
CA ILE A 19 13.20 -9.92 6.10
C ILE A 19 12.49 -11.25 6.27
N SER A 20 13.22 -12.38 6.15
CA SER A 20 12.65 -13.72 6.21
C SER A 20 12.21 -14.10 7.64
N LYS A 21 11.06 -14.76 7.76
CA LYS A 21 10.58 -15.32 9.05
C LYS A 21 11.43 -16.48 9.55
N ASP A 22 12.08 -17.19 8.65
CA ASP A 22 12.86 -18.38 8.99
C ASP A 22 14.30 -18.04 9.39
N ASP A 23 14.87 -16.98 8.78
CA ASP A 23 16.23 -16.53 9.06
C ASP A 23 16.30 -15.02 8.85
N MET A 24 16.48 -14.26 9.91
CA MET A 24 16.55 -12.81 9.86
C MET A 24 17.74 -12.26 9.06
N ASP A 25 18.78 -13.08 8.87
CA ASP A 25 19.93 -12.68 8.07
C ASP A 25 19.71 -12.88 6.57
N VAL A 26 18.58 -13.46 6.19
CA VAL A 26 18.21 -13.72 4.79
C VAL A 26 17.04 -12.83 4.38
N LEU A 27 17.15 -12.24 3.18
CA LEU A 27 16.06 -11.50 2.57
C LEU A 27 15.33 -12.38 1.56
N THR A 28 14.01 -12.21 1.46
CA THR A 28 13.17 -12.99 0.56
C THR A 28 12.29 -12.07 -0.30
N ASP A 29 12.04 -12.48 -1.54
CA ASP A 29 11.08 -11.81 -2.42
C ASP A 29 9.66 -12.36 -2.27
N ASN A 30 9.50 -13.46 -1.52
CA ASN A 30 8.20 -14.10 -1.31
C ASN A 30 7.50 -13.52 -0.07
N PRO A 31 6.36 -12.80 -0.24
CA PRO A 31 5.62 -12.24 0.90
C PRO A 31 5.18 -13.28 1.92
N GLU A 32 4.97 -14.53 1.52
CA GLU A 32 4.57 -15.61 2.43
C GLU A 32 5.68 -16.00 3.39
N ASP A 33 6.93 -15.77 3.00
CA ASP A 33 8.10 -16.06 3.83
C ASP A 33 8.55 -14.87 4.67
N ALA A 34 7.85 -13.72 4.57
CA ALA A 34 8.20 -12.52 5.31
C ALA A 34 7.91 -12.65 6.81
N LEU A 35 8.81 -12.09 7.62
CA LEU A 35 8.63 -12.02 9.08
C LEU A 35 7.36 -11.24 9.40
N ARG A 36 6.51 -11.77 10.29
CA ARG A 36 5.19 -11.22 10.59
C ARG A 36 5.13 -10.54 11.95
N PHE A 37 4.56 -9.34 11.96
CA PHE A 37 4.28 -8.58 13.17
C PHE A 37 2.80 -8.24 13.20
N PHE A 38 2.16 -8.35 14.35
CA PHE A 38 0.71 -8.14 14.46
C PHE A 38 0.32 -6.77 15.00
N SER A 39 1.29 -5.90 15.27
CA SER A 39 1.07 -4.51 15.66
C SER A 39 2.26 -3.64 15.28
N GLU A 40 2.00 -2.34 15.09
CA GLU A 40 3.07 -1.38 14.82
C GLU A 40 4.05 -1.28 15.98
N ASN A 41 3.54 -1.35 17.20
CA ASN A 41 4.38 -1.31 18.40
C ASN A 41 5.36 -2.48 18.45
N HIS A 42 4.92 -3.67 18.02
CA HIS A 42 5.78 -4.85 17.95
C HIS A 42 6.94 -4.61 16.97
N VAL A 43 6.66 -3.98 15.82
CA VAL A 43 7.68 -3.62 14.85
C VAL A 43 8.70 -2.66 15.46
N GLU A 44 8.25 -1.62 16.16
CA GLU A 44 9.12 -0.63 16.79
C GLU A 44 10.03 -1.25 17.85
N VAL A 45 9.49 -2.10 18.70
CA VAL A 45 10.27 -2.79 19.74
C VAL A 45 11.29 -3.72 19.10
N TRP A 46 10.90 -4.48 18.09
CA TRP A 46 11.80 -5.39 17.38
C TRP A 46 12.97 -4.64 16.73
N LYS A 47 12.70 -3.50 16.10
CA LYS A 47 13.76 -2.67 15.50
C LYS A 47 14.77 -2.16 16.50
N LYS A 48 14.30 -1.77 17.70
CA LYS A 48 15.18 -1.34 18.79
C LYS A 48 16.11 -2.45 19.26
N CYS A 49 15.60 -3.68 19.26
CA CYS A 49 16.37 -4.87 19.63
C CYS A 49 17.30 -5.35 18.51
N ASN A 50 17.07 -4.90 17.28
CA ASN A 50 17.83 -5.31 16.09
C ASN A 50 18.27 -4.09 15.29
N PRO A 51 19.28 -3.32 15.79
CA PRO A 51 19.68 -2.04 15.18
C PRO A 51 20.13 -2.15 13.73
N THR A 52 20.59 -3.31 13.29
CA THR A 52 21.00 -3.55 11.91
C THR A 52 19.85 -3.29 10.93
N PHE A 53 18.61 -3.45 11.38
CA PHE A 53 17.41 -3.29 10.55
C PHE A 53 16.66 -1.98 10.79
N THR A 54 17.33 -0.97 11.38
CA THR A 54 16.71 0.34 11.65
C THR A 54 16.16 1.01 10.39
N ASP A 55 16.82 0.80 9.25
CA ASP A 55 16.43 1.41 7.97
C ASP A 55 15.33 0.61 7.25
N ALA A 56 14.91 -0.54 7.80
CA ALA A 56 13.85 -1.33 7.19
C ALA A 56 12.52 -0.58 7.24
N THR A 57 11.75 -0.68 6.17
CA THR A 57 10.44 -0.02 6.03
C THR A 57 9.33 -0.97 6.41
N MET A 58 8.43 -0.50 7.29
CA MET A 58 7.24 -1.25 7.67
C MET A 58 6.22 -1.22 6.52
N VAL A 59 5.70 -2.38 6.14
CA VAL A 59 4.66 -2.51 5.13
C VAL A 59 3.47 -3.27 5.70
N GLU A 60 2.26 -2.88 5.26
CA GLU A 60 1.03 -3.56 5.65
C GLU A 60 0.77 -4.75 4.73
N MET A 61 0.42 -5.87 5.32
CA MET A 61 0.15 -7.12 4.63
C MET A 61 -1.23 -7.64 4.99
N LEU A 62 -1.84 -8.38 4.07
CA LEU A 62 -3.12 -9.04 4.29
C LEU A 62 -2.98 -10.52 3.99
N LEU A 63 -3.37 -11.35 4.96
CA LEU A 63 -3.47 -12.81 4.78
C LEU A 63 -4.92 -13.14 4.48
N ASP A 64 -5.17 -13.69 3.30
CA ASP A 64 -6.49 -14.11 2.86
C ASP A 64 -6.85 -15.48 3.45
N ASP A 65 -8.14 -15.85 3.36
CA ASP A 65 -8.65 -17.12 3.91
C ASP A 65 -8.02 -18.34 3.24
N ASP A 66 -7.59 -18.20 1.98
CA ASP A 66 -6.94 -19.29 1.23
C ASP A 66 -5.42 -19.35 1.44
N GLY A 67 -4.86 -18.49 2.31
CA GLY A 67 -3.42 -18.44 2.59
C GLY A 67 -2.64 -17.51 1.68
N THR A 68 -3.28 -16.80 0.76
CA THR A 68 -2.62 -15.83 -0.11
C THR A 68 -2.24 -14.58 0.68
N VAL A 69 -1.02 -14.09 0.49
CA VAL A 69 -0.52 -12.87 1.14
C VAL A 69 -0.46 -11.74 0.12
N ILE A 70 -1.06 -10.60 0.47
CA ILE A 70 -1.13 -9.41 -0.38
C ILE A 70 -0.46 -8.24 0.35
N GLU A 71 0.42 -7.52 -0.34
CA GLU A 71 1.03 -6.31 0.20
C GLU A 71 0.08 -5.12 0.02
N ILE A 72 -0.63 -4.75 1.09
CA ILE A 72 -1.66 -3.70 1.06
C ILE A 72 -1.05 -2.34 0.74
N THR A 73 0.13 -2.03 1.29
CA THR A 73 0.80 -0.73 1.08
C THR A 73 0.95 -0.44 -0.41
N ARG A 74 1.40 -1.43 -1.20
CA ARG A 74 1.55 -1.28 -2.64
C ARG A 74 0.22 -1.10 -3.35
N VAL A 75 -0.82 -1.84 -2.93
CA VAL A 75 -2.17 -1.71 -3.49
C VAL A 75 -2.72 -0.32 -3.22
N LYS A 76 -2.58 0.18 -1.99
CA LYS A 76 -3.01 1.55 -1.62
C LYS A 76 -2.32 2.60 -2.48
N GLU A 77 -1.01 2.48 -2.68
CA GLU A 77 -0.24 3.41 -3.52
C GLU A 77 -0.74 3.44 -4.95
N LYS A 78 -1.00 2.27 -5.54
CA LYS A 78 -1.52 2.17 -6.90
C LYS A 78 -2.90 2.80 -7.04
N ILE A 79 -3.78 2.58 -6.06
CA ILE A 79 -5.12 3.18 -6.06
C ILE A 79 -5.03 4.70 -5.94
N ILE A 80 -4.18 5.21 -5.07
CA ILE A 80 -3.97 6.66 -4.91
C ILE A 80 -3.48 7.29 -6.21
N LEU A 81 -2.50 6.68 -6.88
CA LEU A 81 -1.98 7.18 -8.15
C LEU A 81 -3.05 7.18 -9.24
N ALA A 82 -3.85 6.09 -9.33
CA ALA A 82 -4.93 6.01 -10.30
C ALA A 82 -6.02 7.08 -10.03
N PHE A 83 -6.32 7.33 -8.77
CA PHE A 83 -7.26 8.37 -8.37
C PHE A 83 -6.77 9.76 -8.79
N GLN A 84 -5.50 10.07 -8.54
CA GLN A 84 -4.89 11.34 -8.92
C GLN A 84 -4.90 11.55 -10.43
N ASP A 85 -4.58 10.49 -11.20
CA ASP A 85 -4.58 10.55 -12.66
C ASP A 85 -5.99 10.80 -13.20
N ASN A 86 -7.00 10.12 -12.65
CA ASN A 86 -8.39 10.33 -13.06
C ASN A 86 -8.85 11.75 -12.75
N HIS A 87 -8.44 12.31 -11.61
CA HIS A 87 -8.79 13.68 -11.24
C HIS A 87 -8.21 14.70 -12.24
N LYS A 88 -6.98 14.49 -12.70
CA LYS A 88 -6.35 15.31 -13.74
C LYS A 88 -7.14 15.25 -15.04
N ASP A 89 -7.59 14.05 -15.44
CA ASP A 89 -8.39 13.87 -16.64
C ASP A 89 -9.76 14.56 -16.52
N LEU A 90 -10.38 14.49 -15.36
CA LEU A 90 -11.64 15.17 -15.08
C LEU A 90 -11.50 16.70 -15.24
N LEU A 91 -10.45 17.29 -14.67
CA LEU A 91 -10.20 18.73 -14.78
C LEU A 91 -9.93 19.13 -16.23
N LYS A 92 -9.23 18.29 -16.99
CA LYS A 92 -8.98 18.51 -18.40
C LYS A 92 -10.26 18.46 -19.22
N SER A 93 -11.14 17.51 -18.95
CA SER A 93 -12.43 17.39 -19.63
C SER A 93 -13.32 18.60 -19.39
N LYS A 94 -13.35 19.13 -18.17
CA LYS A 94 -14.08 20.34 -17.82
C LYS A 94 -13.55 21.55 -18.58
N LYS A 95 -12.22 21.65 -18.70
CA LYS A 95 -11.57 22.76 -19.40
C LYS A 95 -11.91 22.77 -20.89
N TYR A 96 -12.06 21.59 -21.50
CA TYR A 96 -12.31 21.44 -22.94
C TYR A 96 -13.78 21.17 -23.30
N ASP A 97 -14.69 21.29 -22.31
CA ASP A 97 -16.14 21.05 -22.50
C ASP A 97 -16.48 19.65 -23.03
N ASP A 98 -15.69 18.65 -22.70
CA ASP A 98 -15.96 17.27 -23.05
C ASP A 98 -16.91 16.63 -22.06
N TYR A 99 -18.21 16.77 -22.31
CA TYR A 99 -19.25 16.34 -21.38
C TYR A 99 -19.25 14.83 -21.13
N GLU A 100 -19.08 14.03 -22.16
CA GLU A 100 -19.12 12.56 -22.03
C GLU A 100 -17.91 12.05 -21.22
N ASP A 101 -16.72 12.56 -21.50
CA ASP A 101 -15.50 12.20 -20.76
C ASP A 101 -15.58 12.69 -19.32
N GLU A 102 -16.13 13.91 -19.11
CA GLU A 102 -16.35 14.45 -17.77
C GLU A 102 -17.24 13.55 -16.93
N LYS A 103 -18.36 13.07 -17.50
CA LYS A 103 -19.26 12.15 -16.80
C LYS A 103 -18.62 10.81 -16.50
N PHE A 104 -17.82 10.28 -17.41
CA PHE A 104 -17.06 9.06 -17.19
C PHE A 104 -16.07 9.24 -16.03
N CYS A 105 -15.30 10.33 -16.04
CA CYS A 105 -14.31 10.61 -15.00
C CYS A 105 -14.97 10.84 -13.63
N GLU A 106 -16.11 11.52 -13.57
CA GLU A 106 -16.84 11.72 -12.32
C GLU A 106 -17.32 10.42 -11.72
N GLY A 107 -17.87 9.51 -12.54
CA GLY A 107 -18.32 8.20 -12.10
C GLY A 107 -17.15 7.36 -11.57
N TYR A 108 -16.03 7.37 -12.27
CA TYR A 108 -14.82 6.66 -11.88
C TYR A 108 -14.25 7.20 -10.57
N GLU A 109 -14.21 8.53 -10.42
CA GLU A 109 -13.74 9.20 -9.20
C GLU A 109 -14.61 8.84 -8.00
N SER A 110 -15.93 8.80 -8.17
CA SER A 110 -16.86 8.42 -7.11
C SER A 110 -16.63 6.98 -6.65
N ALA A 111 -16.43 6.05 -7.61
CA ALA A 111 -16.14 4.65 -7.30
C ALA A 111 -14.82 4.50 -6.55
N MET A 112 -13.79 5.22 -6.98
CA MET A 112 -12.47 5.16 -6.33
C MET A 112 -12.49 5.79 -4.95
N THR A 113 -13.24 6.88 -4.75
CA THR A 113 -13.44 7.50 -3.43
C THR A 113 -14.04 6.49 -2.45
N TYR A 114 -15.00 5.71 -2.89
CA TYR A 114 -15.59 4.64 -2.08
C TYR A 114 -14.54 3.58 -1.71
N VAL A 115 -13.76 3.11 -2.68
CA VAL A 115 -12.70 2.12 -2.44
C VAL A 115 -11.67 2.66 -1.45
N LEU A 116 -11.23 3.91 -1.61
CA LEU A 116 -10.28 4.55 -0.70
C LEU A 116 -10.82 4.61 0.72
N SER A 117 -12.11 4.94 0.88
CA SER A 117 -12.73 4.98 2.21
C SER A 117 -12.75 3.61 2.88
N LEU A 118 -12.96 2.53 2.12
CA LEU A 118 -12.88 1.17 2.65
C LEU A 118 -11.49 0.82 3.15
N LEU A 119 -10.46 1.42 2.55
CA LEU A 119 -9.07 1.24 2.95
C LEU A 119 -8.62 2.19 4.07
N GLY A 120 -9.55 3.03 4.57
CA GLY A 120 -9.24 4.00 5.62
C GLY A 120 -8.47 5.22 5.12
N ILE A 121 -8.51 5.50 3.83
CA ILE A 121 -7.82 6.65 3.21
C ILE A 121 -8.83 7.75 2.94
N ASP A 122 -8.54 8.97 3.43
CA ASP A 122 -9.34 10.15 3.15
C ASP A 122 -8.94 10.73 1.80
N SER A 123 -9.84 10.63 0.81
CA SER A 123 -9.56 11.11 -0.55
C SER A 123 -9.27 12.60 -0.61
N ASP A 124 -9.85 13.40 0.29
CA ASP A 124 -9.61 14.85 0.31
C ASP A 124 -8.17 15.19 0.66
N LYS A 125 -7.49 14.33 1.42
CA LYS A 125 -6.09 14.53 1.79
C LYS A 125 -5.10 14.21 0.69
N ILE A 126 -5.51 13.46 -0.34
CA ILE A 126 -4.63 13.08 -1.44
C ILE A 126 -4.16 14.30 -2.24
N PHE A 127 -4.98 15.34 -2.34
CA PHE A 127 -4.70 16.55 -3.11
C PHE A 127 -4.10 17.68 -2.29
N ILE A 128 -3.87 17.47 -1.01
CA ILE A 128 -3.22 18.44 -0.12
C ILE A 128 -1.71 18.15 -0.20
N SER A 129 -1.01 19.02 -0.86
CA SER A 129 0.44 18.92 -1.01
C SER A 129 1.15 20.08 -0.34
#